data_5738fb233d048097c08eeb32c2588d61
#
_entry.id   5738fb233d048097c08eeb32c2588d61
#
_cell.length_a   1.000
_cell.length_b   1.000
_cell.length_c   1.000
_cell.angle_alpha   90.00
_cell.angle_beta   90.00
_cell.angle_gamma   90.00
#
_symmetry.space_group_name_H-M   'P 1'
#
loop_
_entity.id
_entity.type
_entity.pdbx_description
1 polymer ?
#
loop_
_entity_poly.entity_id
_entity_poly.type
_entity_poly.pdbx_seq_one_letter_code
_entity_poly.pdbx_strand_id
1 'polypeptide(L)'
;MEQQYHTVTEALEDLRHGKIILVTDDPERENEGDMICAAEFATRENINFMACHAKGLICTPMSAEVAGRLGLSQMVAENTDNHSTAFTVSVDHVDTSTGISAEERGYTMQKCADPSTRPADLRRPGHVFPLVSRRGGVLVRNGHTEATVDLMRLAGLTECGVCCEVMEEDGTMMRTPNLWKLAGRHGLKFITIKDLQDYCRIHEKHVRRE
;
A
#
# COMPACT_ATOMS: atom_id res chain seq x y z
N MET A 1 -6.34 -29.86 -1.76
CA MET A 1 -7.29 -28.79 -2.15
C MET A 1 -6.51 -27.80 -2.99
N GLU A 2 -7.00 -27.48 -4.18
CA GLU A 2 -6.41 -26.41 -4.99
C GLU A 2 -6.49 -25.10 -4.21
N GLN A 3 -5.37 -24.36 -4.12
CA GLN A 3 -5.31 -23.07 -3.46
C GLN A 3 -5.99 -22.07 -4.40
N GLN A 4 -7.13 -21.52 -3.99
CA GLN A 4 -7.89 -20.56 -4.77
C GLN A 4 -7.76 -19.17 -4.12
N TYR A 5 -7.39 -18.17 -4.91
CA TYR A 5 -7.37 -16.78 -4.47
C TYR A 5 -8.76 -16.32 -4.03
N HIS A 6 -8.78 -15.40 -3.07
CA HIS A 6 -10.01 -14.76 -2.65
C HIS A 6 -10.47 -13.76 -3.72
N THR A 7 -11.75 -13.43 -3.70
CA THR A 7 -12.30 -12.42 -4.59
C THR A 7 -11.86 -11.01 -4.17
N VAL A 8 -11.78 -10.10 -5.13
CA VAL A 8 -11.53 -8.67 -4.84
C VAL A 8 -12.60 -8.11 -3.90
N THR A 9 -13.87 -8.53 -4.05
CA THR A 9 -14.97 -8.10 -3.17
C THR A 9 -14.71 -8.47 -1.70
N GLU A 10 -14.23 -9.68 -1.41
CA GLU A 10 -13.87 -10.10 -0.05
C GLU A 10 -12.70 -9.30 0.51
N ALA A 11 -11.70 -9.00 -0.32
CA ALA A 11 -10.57 -8.17 0.05
C ALA A 11 -11.00 -6.72 0.37
N LEU A 12 -11.88 -6.14 -0.44
CA LEU A 12 -12.45 -4.80 -0.20
C LEU A 12 -13.23 -4.74 1.11
N GLU A 13 -13.97 -5.80 1.45
CA GLU A 13 -14.69 -5.87 2.71
C GLU A 13 -13.75 -5.89 3.92
N ASP A 14 -12.68 -6.68 3.87
CA ASP A 14 -11.67 -6.71 4.93
C ASP A 14 -10.95 -5.34 5.07
N LEU A 15 -10.64 -4.67 3.96
CA LEU A 15 -10.03 -3.32 4.00
C LEU A 15 -10.94 -2.28 4.66
N ARG A 16 -12.26 -2.31 4.38
CA ARG A 16 -13.25 -1.42 5.05
C ARG A 16 -13.31 -1.63 6.56
N HIS A 17 -12.99 -2.83 7.02
CA HIS A 17 -12.92 -3.18 8.44
C HIS A 17 -11.52 -3.00 9.06
N GLY A 18 -10.60 -2.34 8.36
CA GLY A 18 -9.25 -2.04 8.86
C GLY A 18 -8.33 -3.25 8.94
N LYS A 19 -8.66 -4.34 8.22
CA LYS A 19 -7.80 -5.53 8.19
C LYS A 19 -6.70 -5.40 7.12
N ILE A 20 -5.66 -6.18 7.32
CA ILE A 20 -4.58 -6.38 6.36
C ILE A 20 -5.01 -7.46 5.37
N ILE A 21 -4.73 -7.24 4.09
CA ILE A 21 -4.83 -8.24 3.03
C ILE A 21 -3.45 -8.53 2.44
N LEU A 22 -3.33 -9.58 1.64
CA LEU A 22 -2.15 -9.93 0.88
C LEU A 22 -2.44 -9.78 -0.62
N VAL A 23 -1.54 -9.17 -1.35
CA VAL A 23 -1.65 -8.96 -2.80
C VAL A 23 -0.36 -9.39 -3.47
N THR A 24 -0.44 -10.19 -4.54
CA THR A 24 0.74 -10.56 -5.34
C THR A 24 0.64 -10.03 -6.76
N ASP A 25 1.78 -9.69 -7.33
CA ASP A 25 1.90 -9.26 -8.71
C ASP A 25 2.20 -10.44 -9.67
N ASP A 26 2.48 -10.09 -10.92
CA ASP A 26 2.78 -11.06 -11.97
C ASP A 26 4.15 -11.72 -11.71
N PRO A 27 4.26 -13.07 -11.84
CA PRO A 27 5.56 -13.76 -11.78
C PRO A 27 6.63 -13.24 -12.74
N GLU A 28 6.22 -12.62 -13.86
CA GLU A 28 7.15 -12.03 -14.83
C GLU A 28 7.55 -10.58 -14.50
N ARG A 29 6.93 -9.96 -13.44
CA ARG A 29 7.27 -8.62 -12.98
C ARG A 29 8.27 -8.68 -11.81
N GLU A 30 7.81 -8.55 -10.58
CA GLU A 30 8.62 -8.67 -9.34
C GLU A 30 8.50 -10.06 -8.73
N ASN A 31 7.35 -10.72 -9.00
CA ASN A 31 6.98 -12.00 -8.40
C ASN A 31 7.00 -11.92 -6.86
N GLU A 32 6.41 -10.87 -6.33
CA GLU A 32 6.40 -10.55 -4.90
C GLU A 32 4.99 -10.47 -4.36
N GLY A 33 4.87 -10.45 -3.06
CA GLY A 33 3.60 -10.23 -2.36
C GLY A 33 3.75 -9.15 -1.33
N ASP A 34 2.78 -8.23 -1.28
CA ASP A 34 2.70 -7.16 -0.29
C ASP A 34 1.54 -7.37 0.67
N MET A 35 1.77 -7.06 1.93
CA MET A 35 0.70 -6.79 2.88
C MET A 35 0.18 -5.37 2.64
N ILE A 36 -1.15 -5.23 2.54
CA ILE A 36 -1.81 -3.93 2.28
C ILE A 36 -2.90 -3.68 3.31
N CYS A 37 -2.97 -2.46 3.83
CA CYS A 37 -4.12 -1.96 4.58
C CYS A 37 -4.38 -0.48 4.26
N ALA A 38 -5.55 0.04 4.69
CA ALA A 38 -5.85 1.45 4.54
C ALA A 38 -5.03 2.30 5.54
N ALA A 39 -4.54 3.47 5.10
CA ALA A 39 -3.79 4.38 5.97
C ALA A 39 -4.67 4.92 7.12
N GLU A 40 -5.99 5.05 6.93
CA GLU A 40 -6.94 5.39 8.00
C GLU A 40 -6.89 4.38 9.16
N PHE A 41 -6.54 3.13 8.88
CA PHE A 41 -6.42 2.03 9.83
C PHE A 41 -4.98 1.60 10.07
N ALA A 42 -3.99 2.47 9.83
CA ALA A 42 -2.60 2.25 10.15
C ALA A 42 -2.37 2.32 11.68
N THR A 43 -2.99 1.41 12.42
CA THR A 43 -2.83 1.32 13.88
C THR A 43 -1.44 0.79 14.23
N ARG A 44 -1.04 0.98 15.50
CA ARG A 44 0.18 0.37 16.03
C ARG A 44 0.23 -1.13 15.76
N GLU A 45 -0.91 -1.81 15.94
CA GLU A 45 -1.04 -3.26 15.76
C GLU A 45 -0.79 -3.65 14.30
N ASN A 46 -1.41 -2.96 13.34
CA ASN A 46 -1.25 -3.24 11.90
C ASN A 46 0.19 -2.96 11.44
N ILE A 47 0.77 -1.84 11.84
CA ILE A 47 2.15 -1.50 11.46
C ILE A 47 3.15 -2.45 12.10
N ASN A 48 2.95 -2.81 13.37
CA ASN A 48 3.81 -3.80 14.04
C ASN A 48 3.66 -5.19 13.41
N PHE A 49 2.45 -5.57 13.00
CA PHE A 49 2.21 -6.83 12.29
C PHE A 49 3.00 -6.87 10.97
N MET A 50 2.93 -5.81 10.15
CA MET A 50 3.70 -5.71 8.92
C MET A 50 5.21 -5.76 9.19
N ALA A 51 5.70 -5.00 10.18
CA ALA A 51 7.13 -5.01 10.54
C ALA A 51 7.63 -6.40 10.96
N CYS A 52 6.82 -7.17 11.68
CA CYS A 52 7.19 -8.49 12.17
C CYS A 52 7.04 -9.60 11.13
N HIS A 53 6.03 -9.51 10.26
CA HIS A 53 5.64 -10.63 9.39
C HIS A 53 5.88 -10.37 7.91
N ALA A 54 5.89 -9.11 7.46
CA ALA A 54 6.27 -8.76 6.10
C ALA A 54 7.78 -8.48 6.00
N LYS A 55 8.33 -7.65 6.88
CA LYS A 55 9.77 -7.34 7.01
C LYS A 55 10.33 -6.44 5.90
N GLY A 56 9.55 -6.09 4.89
CA GLY A 56 9.89 -5.17 3.81
C GLY A 56 9.93 -3.71 4.22
N LEU A 57 9.98 -2.82 3.25
CA LEU A 57 9.88 -1.39 3.47
C LEU A 57 8.41 -0.98 3.61
N ILE A 58 8.01 -0.55 4.80
CA ILE A 58 6.64 -0.08 5.00
C ILE A 58 6.47 1.28 4.31
N CYS A 59 5.75 1.28 3.19
CA CYS A 59 5.49 2.44 2.35
C CYS A 59 4.04 2.93 2.47
N THR A 60 3.79 4.15 2.00
CA THR A 60 2.46 4.78 2.04
C THR A 60 2.05 5.22 0.64
N PRO A 61 1.55 4.30 -0.21
CA PRO A 61 0.98 4.64 -1.50
C PRO A 61 -0.21 5.58 -1.37
N MET A 62 -0.23 6.62 -2.21
CA MET A 62 -1.31 7.60 -2.24
C MET A 62 -1.55 8.15 -3.65
N SER A 63 -2.72 8.73 -3.87
CA SER A 63 -3.01 9.40 -5.13
C SER A 63 -2.20 10.69 -5.29
N ALA A 64 -2.05 11.15 -6.54
CA ALA A 64 -1.40 12.44 -6.83
C ALA A 64 -2.11 13.62 -6.15
N GLU A 65 -3.42 13.51 -5.93
CA GLU A 65 -4.21 14.52 -5.21
C GLU A 65 -3.82 14.61 -3.74
N VAL A 66 -3.75 13.46 -3.07
CA VAL A 66 -3.32 13.39 -1.65
C VAL A 66 -1.89 13.90 -1.51
N ALA A 67 -0.97 13.44 -2.37
CA ALA A 67 0.42 13.90 -2.36
C ALA A 67 0.54 15.41 -2.60
N GLY A 68 -0.24 15.95 -3.56
CA GLY A 68 -0.29 17.40 -3.85
C GLY A 68 -0.80 18.21 -2.66
N ARG A 69 -1.88 17.78 -2.01
CA ARG A 69 -2.40 18.40 -0.78
C ARG A 69 -1.35 18.47 0.33
N LEU A 70 -0.58 17.41 0.50
CA LEU A 70 0.46 17.31 1.51
C LEU A 70 1.78 17.99 1.11
N GLY A 71 1.87 18.56 -0.11
CA GLY A 71 3.08 19.21 -0.61
C GLY A 71 4.26 18.26 -0.72
N LEU A 72 4.01 17.00 -1.12
CA LEU A 72 5.04 15.98 -1.29
C LEU A 72 5.62 16.03 -2.69
N SER A 73 6.90 16.35 -2.79
CA SER A 73 7.66 16.30 -4.04
C SER A 73 8.36 14.96 -4.23
N GLN A 74 8.65 14.62 -5.49
CA GLN A 74 9.48 13.44 -5.79
C GLN A 74 10.82 13.53 -5.05
N MET A 75 11.32 12.38 -4.60
CA MET A 75 12.58 12.27 -3.87
C MET A 75 13.77 12.70 -4.72
N VAL A 76 13.71 12.43 -6.02
CA VAL A 76 14.76 12.76 -6.99
C VAL A 76 14.19 13.43 -8.24
N ALA A 77 14.97 14.29 -8.87
CA ALA A 77 14.57 14.97 -10.12
C ALA A 77 14.53 13.99 -11.30
N GLU A 78 15.43 13.02 -11.32
CA GLU A 78 15.52 11.97 -12.33
C GLU A 78 15.37 10.61 -11.64
N ASN A 79 14.27 9.92 -11.93
CA ASN A 79 13.99 8.60 -11.36
C ASN A 79 14.61 7.52 -12.24
N THR A 80 15.62 6.83 -11.73
CA THR A 80 16.34 5.72 -12.37
C THR A 80 15.97 4.36 -11.80
N ASP A 81 14.91 4.27 -10.97
CA ASP A 81 14.42 3.00 -10.45
C ASP A 81 13.93 2.07 -11.56
N ASN A 82 14.22 0.77 -11.44
CA ASN A 82 13.90 -0.24 -12.45
C ASN A 82 12.40 -0.30 -12.82
N HIS A 83 11.54 -0.04 -11.87
CA HIS A 83 10.09 -0.02 -12.04
C HIS A 83 9.50 1.40 -12.03
N SER A 84 10.38 2.42 -11.97
CA SER A 84 9.99 3.84 -11.88
C SER A 84 9.03 4.12 -10.73
N THR A 85 9.25 3.50 -9.57
CA THR A 85 8.45 3.72 -8.36
C THR A 85 8.61 5.16 -7.89
N ALA A 86 7.52 5.86 -7.77
CA ALA A 86 7.52 7.30 -7.53
C ALA A 86 7.63 7.63 -6.04
N PHE A 87 8.79 7.39 -5.45
CA PHE A 87 9.09 7.81 -4.08
C PHE A 87 9.06 9.32 -3.95
N THR A 88 8.42 9.80 -2.90
CA THR A 88 8.58 11.20 -2.46
C THR A 88 9.64 11.28 -1.37
N VAL A 89 9.95 12.51 -0.92
CA VAL A 89 10.70 12.69 0.33
C VAL A 89 9.96 12.00 1.47
N SER A 90 10.71 11.34 2.37
CA SER A 90 10.13 10.70 3.55
C SER A 90 9.64 11.74 4.56
N VAL A 91 8.65 11.37 5.38
CA VAL A 91 8.00 12.30 6.30
C VAL A 91 7.76 11.67 7.68
N ASP A 92 7.63 12.53 8.69
CA ASP A 92 7.03 12.25 9.99
C ASP A 92 6.06 13.37 10.36
N HIS A 93 4.98 13.05 11.09
CA HIS A 93 4.11 14.11 11.61
C HIS A 93 4.81 14.89 12.73
N VAL A 94 4.53 16.21 12.82
CA VAL A 94 5.20 17.08 13.80
C VAL A 94 4.96 16.68 15.26
N ASP A 95 3.89 15.98 15.56
CA ASP A 95 3.56 15.49 16.90
C ASP A 95 4.26 14.19 17.29
N THR A 96 5.04 13.57 16.39
CA THR A 96 5.85 12.39 16.72
C THR A 96 7.16 12.79 17.41
N SER A 97 7.75 11.88 18.16
CA SER A 97 9.08 12.06 18.76
C SER A 97 10.19 11.67 17.79
N THR A 98 10.58 10.40 17.75
CA THR A 98 11.55 9.87 16.79
C THR A 98 10.93 9.48 15.45
N GLY A 99 9.63 9.19 15.40
CA GLY A 99 8.90 8.84 14.19
C GLY A 99 8.96 7.35 13.78
N ILE A 100 9.85 6.55 14.37
CA ILE A 100 10.16 5.18 13.90
C ILE A 100 9.30 4.08 14.52
N SER A 101 8.74 4.26 15.71
CA SER A 101 7.93 3.24 16.35
C SER A 101 6.71 2.86 15.46
N ALA A 102 6.17 1.66 15.63
CA ALA A 102 4.98 1.26 14.90
C ALA A 102 3.79 2.21 15.16
N GLU A 103 3.69 2.72 16.37
CA GLU A 103 2.68 3.71 16.76
C GLU A 103 2.89 5.05 16.02
N GLU A 104 4.11 5.59 16.00
CA GLU A 104 4.40 6.89 15.38
C GLU A 104 4.36 6.83 13.86
N ARG A 105 4.84 5.74 13.23
CA ARG A 105 4.66 5.53 11.79
C ARG A 105 3.18 5.43 11.44
N GLY A 106 2.42 4.62 12.19
CA GLY A 106 0.97 4.49 12.01
C GLY A 106 0.26 5.84 12.15
N TYR A 107 0.58 6.62 13.17
CA TYR A 107 0.04 7.96 13.36
C TYR A 107 0.34 8.88 12.17
N THR A 108 1.57 8.91 11.68
CA THR A 108 1.95 9.70 10.50
C THR A 108 1.17 9.26 9.25
N MET A 109 1.00 7.94 9.03
CA MET A 109 0.23 7.40 7.90
C MET A 109 -1.26 7.77 7.99
N GLN A 110 -1.87 7.67 9.17
CA GLN A 110 -3.24 8.13 9.41
C GLN A 110 -3.39 9.62 9.11
N LYS A 111 -2.41 10.42 9.52
CA LYS A 111 -2.40 11.86 9.21
C LYS A 111 -2.21 12.15 7.73
N CYS A 112 -1.50 11.33 6.98
CA CYS A 112 -1.45 11.45 5.52
C CYS A 112 -2.84 11.24 4.88
N ALA A 113 -3.65 10.33 5.42
CA ALA A 113 -5.02 10.09 4.97
C ALA A 113 -6.02 11.17 5.44
N ASP A 114 -5.76 11.84 6.55
CA ASP A 114 -6.64 12.86 7.13
C ASP A 114 -6.70 14.11 6.21
N PRO A 115 -7.89 14.48 5.71
CA PRO A 115 -8.03 15.64 4.80
C PRO A 115 -7.67 16.98 5.45
N SER A 116 -7.66 17.06 6.77
CA SER A 116 -7.29 18.28 7.51
C SER A 116 -5.78 18.50 7.61
N THR A 117 -4.95 17.49 7.34
CA THR A 117 -3.49 17.60 7.43
C THR A 117 -2.93 18.48 6.33
N ARG A 118 -2.07 19.40 6.71
CA ARG A 118 -1.41 20.39 5.83
C ARG A 118 0.07 20.05 5.66
N PRO A 119 0.75 20.61 4.65
CA PRO A 119 2.19 20.44 4.46
C PRO A 119 3.06 20.80 5.66
N ALA A 120 2.63 21.80 6.46
CA ALA A 120 3.34 22.26 7.65
C ALA A 120 3.24 21.27 8.84
N ASP A 121 2.29 20.36 8.81
CA ASP A 121 2.10 19.35 9.86
C ASP A 121 3.05 18.15 9.68
N LEU A 122 3.85 18.14 8.57
CA LEU A 122 4.80 17.07 8.24
C LEU A 122 6.25 17.59 8.26
N ARG A 123 7.11 16.93 9.04
CA ARG A 123 8.57 17.09 9.00
C ARG A 123 9.17 16.30 7.83
N ARG A 124 10.26 16.79 7.28
CA ARG A 124 11.03 16.18 6.18
C ARG A 124 12.52 16.28 6.48
N PRO A 125 13.33 15.19 6.35
CA PRO A 125 12.91 13.80 6.11
C PRO A 125 12.25 13.19 7.35
N GLY A 126 11.73 11.95 7.20
CA GLY A 126 11.12 11.16 8.27
C GLY A 126 11.24 9.66 8.03
N HIS A 127 10.39 8.88 8.70
CA HIS A 127 10.43 7.41 8.71
C HIS A 127 9.24 6.76 7.96
N VAL A 128 8.35 7.56 7.40
CA VAL A 128 7.27 7.12 6.51
C VAL A 128 7.62 7.49 5.08
N PHE A 129 7.47 6.54 4.14
CA PHE A 129 7.88 6.65 2.73
C PHE A 129 6.66 6.73 1.82
N PRO A 130 6.16 7.95 1.47
CA PRO A 130 5.04 8.07 0.55
C PRO A 130 5.45 7.72 -0.88
N LEU A 131 4.53 7.02 -1.58
CA LEU A 131 4.66 6.67 -2.99
C LEU A 131 3.47 7.27 -3.75
N VAL A 132 3.72 7.89 -4.90
CA VAL A 132 2.63 8.47 -5.72
C VAL A 132 2.22 7.48 -6.80
N SER A 133 0.94 7.05 -6.78
CA SER A 133 0.41 6.17 -7.82
C SER A 133 0.26 6.90 -9.16
N ARG A 134 0.42 6.18 -10.26
CA ARG A 134 0.15 6.71 -11.60
C ARG A 134 -1.36 6.88 -11.81
N ARG A 135 -1.76 7.96 -12.45
CA ARG A 135 -3.14 8.14 -12.89
C ARG A 135 -3.54 6.98 -13.80
N GLY A 136 -4.74 6.44 -13.57
CA GLY A 136 -5.23 5.26 -14.25
C GLY A 136 -4.94 3.94 -13.51
N GLY A 137 -4.22 3.98 -12.39
CA GLY A 137 -4.05 2.87 -11.45
C GLY A 137 -3.46 1.63 -12.08
N VAL A 138 -3.89 0.45 -11.61
CA VAL A 138 -3.39 -0.87 -12.04
C VAL A 138 -3.59 -1.17 -13.51
N LEU A 139 -4.48 -0.44 -14.21
CA LEU A 139 -4.66 -0.59 -15.65
C LEU A 139 -3.58 0.10 -16.48
N VAL A 140 -2.81 1.02 -15.87
CA VAL A 140 -1.69 1.74 -16.50
C VAL A 140 -0.35 1.19 -16.02
N ARG A 141 -0.22 0.92 -14.71
CA ARG A 141 0.96 0.29 -14.11
C ARG A 141 0.51 -0.78 -13.11
N ASN A 142 0.85 -2.03 -13.40
CA ASN A 142 0.44 -3.20 -12.62
C ASN A 142 1.31 -3.43 -11.37
N GLY A 143 1.60 -2.39 -10.60
CA GLY A 143 2.41 -2.44 -9.39
C GLY A 143 1.58 -2.35 -8.10
N HIS A 144 2.19 -2.75 -6.96
CA HIS A 144 1.56 -2.70 -5.64
C HIS A 144 1.19 -1.28 -5.21
N THR A 145 1.94 -0.24 -5.65
CA THR A 145 1.60 1.17 -5.43
C THR A 145 0.22 1.52 -5.97
N GLU A 146 -0.02 1.19 -7.25
CA GLU A 146 -1.31 1.43 -7.91
C GLU A 146 -2.40 0.55 -7.34
N ALA A 147 -2.07 -0.73 -7.07
CA ALA A 147 -3.02 -1.67 -6.47
C ALA A 147 -3.53 -1.17 -5.11
N THR A 148 -2.63 -0.66 -4.26
CA THR A 148 -3.02 -0.09 -2.96
C THR A 148 -4.00 1.06 -3.12
N VAL A 149 -3.72 2.03 -3.99
CA VAL A 149 -4.58 3.21 -4.18
C VAL A 149 -5.92 2.85 -4.82
N ASP A 150 -5.92 1.96 -5.84
CA ASP A 150 -7.16 1.48 -6.46
C ASP A 150 -8.05 0.71 -5.45
N LEU A 151 -7.45 -0.13 -4.60
CA LEU A 151 -8.16 -0.83 -3.54
C LEU A 151 -8.80 0.13 -2.54
N MET A 152 -8.10 1.18 -2.13
CA MET A 152 -8.65 2.21 -1.24
C MET A 152 -9.85 2.90 -1.89
N ARG A 153 -9.71 3.35 -3.13
CA ARG A 153 -10.77 3.99 -3.90
C ARG A 153 -11.99 3.08 -4.07
N LEU A 154 -11.79 1.80 -4.44
CA LEU A 154 -12.87 0.83 -4.60
C LEU A 154 -13.53 0.45 -3.26
N ALA A 155 -12.81 0.53 -2.17
CA ALA A 155 -13.37 0.36 -0.83
C ALA A 155 -14.16 1.58 -0.34
N GLY A 156 -14.09 2.74 -1.02
CA GLY A 156 -14.71 3.99 -0.59
C GLY A 156 -13.96 4.68 0.54
N LEU A 157 -12.65 4.41 0.67
CA LEU A 157 -11.74 4.99 1.65
C LEU A 157 -10.90 6.10 0.99
N THR A 158 -10.18 6.86 1.80
CA THR A 158 -9.20 7.84 1.29
C THR A 158 -8.16 7.11 0.41
N GLU A 159 -7.82 7.69 -0.74
CA GLU A 159 -6.83 7.15 -1.67
C GLU A 159 -5.40 7.23 -1.11
N CYS A 160 -5.22 6.65 0.07
CA CYS A 160 -3.99 6.57 0.83
C CYS A 160 -3.98 5.23 1.60
N GLY A 161 -3.01 4.40 1.35
CA GLY A 161 -2.89 3.09 2.01
C GLY A 161 -1.49 2.86 2.55
N VAL A 162 -1.27 1.67 3.04
CA VAL A 162 0.02 1.16 3.50
C VAL A 162 0.31 -0.12 2.74
N CYS A 163 1.52 -0.29 2.24
CA CYS A 163 2.00 -1.55 1.68
C CYS A 163 3.37 -1.92 2.25
N CYS A 164 3.68 -3.21 2.27
CA CYS A 164 4.95 -3.72 2.73
C CYS A 164 5.22 -5.07 2.08
N GLU A 165 6.35 -5.19 1.40
CA GLU A 165 6.80 -6.41 0.74
C GLU A 165 7.07 -7.52 1.76
N VAL A 166 6.77 -8.78 1.39
CA VAL A 166 6.91 -9.93 2.29
C VAL A 166 8.20 -10.69 1.99
N MET A 167 9.05 -10.79 3.00
CA MET A 167 10.31 -11.55 2.95
C MET A 167 10.24 -12.85 3.77
N GLU A 168 11.03 -13.83 3.38
CA GLU A 168 11.30 -15.04 4.13
C GLU A 168 12.16 -14.77 5.38
N GLU A 169 12.36 -15.79 6.22
CA GLU A 169 13.21 -15.68 7.41
C GLU A 169 14.69 -15.44 7.07
N ASP A 170 15.12 -15.89 5.89
CA ASP A 170 16.50 -15.71 5.40
C ASP A 170 16.73 -14.38 4.67
N GLY A 171 15.68 -13.53 4.57
CA GLY A 171 15.74 -12.21 3.92
C GLY A 171 15.49 -12.25 2.41
N THR A 172 15.25 -13.41 1.80
CA THR A 172 14.82 -13.50 0.40
C THR A 172 13.33 -13.14 0.26
N MET A 173 12.90 -12.78 -0.96
CA MET A 173 11.49 -12.43 -1.19
C MET A 173 10.61 -13.68 -1.13
N MET A 174 9.52 -13.60 -0.35
CA MET A 174 8.57 -14.70 -0.19
C MET A 174 7.77 -14.91 -1.46
N ARG A 175 7.75 -16.15 -1.97
CA ARG A 175 7.06 -16.51 -3.21
C ARG A 175 5.68 -17.12 -2.93
N THR A 176 4.83 -17.14 -3.94
CA THR A 176 3.41 -17.54 -3.85
C THR A 176 3.12 -18.76 -2.98
N PRO A 177 3.87 -19.89 -3.03
CA PRO A 177 3.57 -21.05 -2.19
C PRO A 177 3.68 -20.78 -0.68
N ASN A 178 4.61 -19.92 -0.27
CA ASN A 178 4.79 -19.53 1.13
C ASN A 178 3.89 -18.36 1.53
N LEU A 179 3.57 -17.45 0.59
CA LEU A 179 2.54 -16.42 0.78
C LEU A 179 1.18 -17.05 1.10
N TRP A 180 0.81 -18.17 0.46
CA TRP A 180 -0.40 -18.93 0.79
C TRP A 180 -0.38 -19.48 2.23
N LYS A 181 0.76 -19.99 2.69
CA LYS A 181 0.91 -20.47 4.08
C LYS A 181 0.78 -19.33 5.07
N LEU A 182 1.37 -18.16 4.74
CA LEU A 182 1.29 -16.95 5.56
C LEU A 182 -0.17 -16.46 5.65
N ALA A 183 -0.86 -16.36 4.50
CA ALA A 183 -2.26 -15.97 4.43
C ALA A 183 -3.14 -16.90 5.27
N GLY A 184 -2.98 -18.21 5.12
CA GLY A 184 -3.74 -19.20 5.89
C GLY A 184 -3.45 -19.16 7.39
N ARG A 185 -2.20 -18.94 7.79
CA ARG A 185 -1.80 -18.82 9.21
C ARG A 185 -2.44 -17.63 9.91
N HIS A 186 -2.58 -16.52 9.20
CA HIS A 186 -3.05 -15.25 9.77
C HIS A 186 -4.47 -14.88 9.34
N GLY A 187 -5.14 -15.71 8.54
CA GLY A 187 -6.49 -15.44 8.05
C GLY A 187 -6.58 -14.23 7.12
N LEU A 188 -5.50 -13.95 6.36
CA LEU A 188 -5.46 -12.83 5.43
C LEU A 188 -6.17 -13.20 4.12
N LYS A 189 -6.96 -12.28 3.58
CA LYS A 189 -7.44 -12.42 2.19
C LYS A 189 -6.26 -12.25 1.25
N PHE A 190 -6.15 -13.13 0.24
CA PHE A 190 -5.05 -13.14 -0.71
C PHE A 190 -5.61 -13.04 -2.13
N ILE A 191 -5.25 -11.99 -2.85
CA ILE A 191 -5.68 -11.69 -4.23
C ILE A 191 -4.47 -11.43 -5.12
N THR A 192 -4.70 -11.36 -6.43
CA THR A 192 -3.67 -10.96 -7.41
C THR A 192 -3.96 -9.56 -7.97
N ILE A 193 -2.92 -8.85 -8.41
CA ILE A 193 -3.10 -7.59 -9.18
C ILE A 193 -3.88 -7.86 -10.47
N LYS A 194 -3.73 -9.04 -11.06
CA LYS A 194 -4.49 -9.43 -12.26
C LYS A 194 -5.99 -9.47 -12.00
N ASP A 195 -6.42 -10.09 -10.89
CA ASP A 195 -7.84 -10.12 -10.51
C ASP A 195 -8.38 -8.70 -10.26
N LEU A 196 -7.56 -7.85 -9.63
CA LEU A 196 -7.91 -6.43 -9.42
C LEU A 196 -8.05 -5.69 -10.75
N GLN A 197 -7.17 -5.91 -11.73
CA GLN A 197 -7.30 -5.32 -13.06
C GLN A 197 -8.61 -5.75 -13.74
N ASP A 198 -8.95 -7.03 -13.65
CA ASP A 198 -10.17 -7.55 -14.27
C ASP A 198 -11.41 -6.99 -13.55
N TYR A 199 -11.36 -6.88 -12.23
CA TYR A 199 -12.39 -6.22 -11.44
C TYR A 199 -12.57 -4.74 -11.86
N CYS A 200 -11.50 -3.99 -11.99
CA CYS A 200 -11.53 -2.59 -12.45
C CYS A 200 -12.15 -2.46 -13.86
N ARG A 201 -11.78 -3.33 -14.79
CA ARG A 201 -12.35 -3.32 -16.16
C ARG A 201 -13.86 -3.52 -16.18
N ILE A 202 -14.40 -4.30 -15.25
CA ILE A 202 -15.84 -4.61 -15.17
C ILE A 202 -16.60 -3.49 -14.46
N HIS A 203 -16.08 -3.02 -13.33
CA HIS A 203 -16.81 -2.15 -12.41
C HIS A 203 -16.59 -0.66 -12.67
N GLU A 204 -15.52 -0.27 -13.38
CA GLU A 204 -15.19 1.14 -13.66
C GLU A 204 -15.47 1.59 -15.09
N LYS A 205 -16.25 0.82 -15.86
CA LYS A 205 -16.61 1.18 -17.25
C LYS A 205 -17.28 2.55 -17.39
N HIS A 206 -17.76 3.14 -16.30
CA HIS A 206 -18.47 4.41 -16.28
C HIS A 206 -17.73 5.55 -15.55
N VAL A 207 -16.58 5.27 -14.94
CA VAL A 207 -15.75 6.30 -14.32
C VAL A 207 -14.72 6.73 -15.36
N ARG A 208 -14.95 7.89 -16.00
CA ARG A 208 -13.91 8.53 -16.83
C ARG A 208 -12.74 8.85 -15.89
N ARG A 209 -11.65 8.17 -16.07
CA ARG A 209 -10.35 8.47 -15.45
C ARG A 209 -9.77 9.69 -16.18
N GLU A 210 -10.25 10.88 -15.84
CA GLU A 210 -9.69 12.15 -16.32
C GLU A 210 -8.32 12.42 -15.72
#